data_fbb170f5959f74d7bd1edac2f2c135ad
#
_entry.id   fbb170f5959f74d7bd1edac2f2c135ad
#
_cell.length_a   1.000
_cell.length_b   1.000
_cell.length_c   1.000
_cell.angle_alpha   90.00
_cell.angle_beta   90.00
_cell.angle_gamma   90.00
#
_symmetry.space_group_name_H-M   'P 1'
#
loop_
_entity.id
_entity.type
_entity.pdbx_description
1 polymer ?
#
loop_
_entity_poly.entity_id
_entity_poly.type
_entity_poly.pdbx_seq_one_letter_code
_entity_poly.pdbx_strand_id
1 'polypeptide(L)'
;MIDACPDSAVLFFDVDGTLTSFDPDNMTDKDFSAVHPSQTVVEAFHRLRDAGHQAFICTGRPLWLIADSLRALDPAGIVAMAGATLEVEGRVVHEDCFGEDVIEELARRMAAAGIEAFFETNVATFALEPAGVEQSSLIGTSVAHSTEEMRVDGSLCVGKVGLTAPSLARVANDDGFIDREFELCNTGGQNRELSPKGIDKGVGVARALAYLGREGNARTFGFGDSGNDLGMLAAVETAVAMGNAMSEVKAVADYVTDDVAHDGTVTAMQHFGLI
;
A
#
# COMPACT_ATOMS: atom_id res chain seq x y z
N MET A 1 16.31 21.95 3.30
CA MET A 1 17.10 20.99 2.48
C MET A 1 18.08 20.35 3.42
N ILE A 2 17.87 19.07 3.73
CA ILE A 2 18.85 18.26 4.47
C ILE A 2 19.93 17.94 3.46
N ASP A 3 21.18 18.40 3.69
CA ASP A 3 22.33 18.01 2.86
C ASP A 3 22.48 16.49 2.97
N ALA A 4 21.98 15.76 1.97
CA ALA A 4 22.07 14.31 1.93
C ALA A 4 23.55 13.92 1.74
N CYS A 5 24.06 13.09 2.66
CA CYS A 5 25.36 12.45 2.48
C CYS A 5 25.38 11.75 1.11
N PRO A 6 26.45 11.87 0.29
CA PRO A 6 26.52 11.24 -1.03
C PRO A 6 26.26 9.73 -1.02
N ASP A 7 26.54 9.06 0.09
CA ASP A 7 26.38 7.61 0.26
C ASP A 7 25.02 7.21 0.91
N SER A 8 24.12 8.18 1.18
CA SER A 8 22.84 7.88 1.79
C SER A 8 21.90 7.16 0.83
N ALA A 9 21.24 6.09 1.28
CA ALA A 9 20.25 5.34 0.54
C ALA A 9 18.82 5.83 0.84
N VAL A 10 17.91 5.56 -0.10
CA VAL A 10 16.45 5.68 0.11
C VAL A 10 15.87 4.28 0.07
N LEU A 11 15.14 3.90 1.11
CA LEU A 11 14.59 2.56 1.28
C LEU A 11 13.07 2.64 1.33
N PHE A 12 12.39 1.73 0.65
CA PHE A 12 10.93 1.62 0.61
C PHE A 12 10.53 0.26 1.15
N PHE A 13 9.69 0.26 2.18
CA PHE A 13 9.25 -0.95 2.86
C PHE A 13 7.74 -1.10 2.74
N ASP A 14 7.30 -2.25 2.23
CA ASP A 14 5.90 -2.65 2.43
C ASP A 14 5.63 -2.95 3.91
N VAL A 15 4.36 -3.06 4.29
CA VAL A 15 3.94 -3.27 5.68
C VAL A 15 3.56 -4.73 5.93
N ASP A 16 2.53 -5.20 5.24
CA ASP A 16 1.85 -6.46 5.55
C ASP A 16 2.60 -7.64 4.93
N GLY A 17 3.27 -8.43 5.75
CA GLY A 17 4.19 -9.49 5.28
C GLY A 17 5.63 -9.04 5.09
N THR A 18 5.94 -7.77 5.33
CA THR A 18 7.30 -7.19 5.20
C THR A 18 7.81 -6.57 6.51
N LEU A 19 7.17 -5.53 7.04
CA LEU A 19 7.50 -4.94 8.35
C LEU A 19 6.76 -5.61 9.49
N THR A 20 5.60 -6.17 9.21
CA THR A 20 4.73 -6.80 10.20
C THR A 20 4.29 -8.17 9.70
N SER A 21 4.30 -9.17 10.60
CA SER A 21 3.75 -10.48 10.28
C SER A 21 2.21 -10.40 10.27
N PHE A 22 1.63 -10.89 9.21
CA PHE A 22 0.19 -11.01 9.05
C PHE A 22 -0.14 -12.50 8.98
N ASP A 23 -0.97 -13.00 9.92
CA ASP A 23 -1.48 -14.37 9.89
C ASP A 23 -2.94 -14.34 9.40
N PRO A 24 -3.18 -14.67 8.12
CA PRO A 24 -4.53 -14.67 7.55
C PRO A 24 -5.46 -15.70 8.21
N ASP A 25 -4.91 -16.75 8.84
CA ASP A 25 -5.69 -17.80 9.49
C ASP A 25 -6.08 -17.43 10.93
N ASN A 26 -5.43 -16.44 11.52
CA ASN A 26 -5.66 -15.99 12.89
C ASN A 26 -6.44 -14.66 12.98
N MET A 27 -7.08 -14.24 11.90
CA MET A 27 -7.90 -13.04 11.82
C MET A 27 -9.24 -13.20 12.55
N THR A 28 -9.23 -13.54 13.83
CA THR A 28 -10.42 -13.39 14.69
C THR A 28 -10.70 -11.92 15.01
N ASP A 29 -9.66 -11.07 14.93
CA ASP A 29 -9.77 -9.62 15.08
C ASP A 29 -9.14 -8.97 13.84
N LYS A 30 -9.98 -8.47 12.94
CA LYS A 30 -9.59 -7.66 11.77
C LYS A 30 -9.07 -6.28 12.20
N ASP A 31 -8.33 -6.22 13.29
CA ASP A 31 -7.77 -5.00 13.83
C ASP A 31 -6.33 -4.82 13.32
N PHE A 32 -6.22 -4.16 12.17
CA PHE A 32 -4.93 -3.78 11.60
C PHE A 32 -4.10 -2.86 12.53
N SER A 33 -4.71 -2.26 13.55
CA SER A 33 -4.02 -1.43 14.54
C SER A 33 -3.23 -2.26 15.57
N ALA A 34 -3.57 -3.54 15.71
CA ALA A 34 -2.90 -4.46 16.65
C ALA A 34 -1.61 -5.09 16.09
N VAL A 35 -1.31 -4.88 14.80
CA VAL A 35 -0.12 -5.44 14.16
C VAL A 35 1.04 -4.48 14.31
N HIS A 36 2.12 -4.92 14.98
CA HIS A 36 3.26 -4.09 15.29
C HIS A 36 4.56 -4.66 14.69
N PRO A 37 5.50 -3.81 14.21
CA PRO A 37 6.86 -4.24 13.91
C PRO A 37 7.54 -4.81 15.16
N SER A 38 8.44 -5.77 14.99
CA SER A 38 9.24 -6.28 16.10
C SER A 38 10.13 -5.17 16.68
N GLN A 39 10.59 -5.36 17.93
CA GLN A 39 11.54 -4.43 18.54
C GLN A 39 12.85 -4.35 17.74
N THR A 40 13.29 -5.45 17.12
CA THR A 40 14.47 -5.52 16.25
C THR A 40 14.32 -4.62 15.03
N VAL A 41 13.15 -4.63 14.40
CA VAL A 41 12.82 -3.74 13.26
C VAL A 41 12.83 -2.27 13.71
N VAL A 42 12.23 -1.95 14.86
CA VAL A 42 12.24 -0.58 15.40
C VAL A 42 13.67 -0.08 15.61
N GLU A 43 14.54 -0.89 16.23
CA GLU A 43 15.95 -0.55 16.44
C GLU A 43 16.73 -0.40 15.13
N ALA A 44 16.41 -1.22 14.12
CA ALA A 44 17.01 -1.13 12.80
C ALA A 44 16.65 0.17 12.08
N PHE A 45 15.41 0.63 12.18
CA PHE A 45 14.99 1.93 11.62
C PHE A 45 15.71 3.10 12.28
N HIS A 46 15.91 3.06 13.60
CA HIS A 46 16.73 4.07 14.27
C HIS A 46 18.17 4.09 13.75
N ARG A 47 18.79 2.91 13.56
CA ARG A 47 20.15 2.78 13.00
C ARG A 47 20.23 3.29 11.56
N LEU A 48 19.23 2.99 10.71
CA LEU A 48 19.14 3.54 9.35
C LEU A 48 19.18 5.06 9.36
N ARG A 49 18.33 5.67 10.19
CA ARG A 49 18.27 7.13 10.32
C ARG A 49 19.60 7.70 10.84
N ASP A 50 20.19 7.10 11.86
CA ASP A 50 21.46 7.54 12.43
C ASP A 50 22.62 7.43 11.43
N ALA A 51 22.54 6.48 10.47
CA ALA A 51 23.45 6.36 9.33
C ALA A 51 23.15 7.36 8.19
N GLY A 52 22.09 8.17 8.31
CA GLY A 52 21.70 9.18 7.32
C GLY A 52 20.88 8.64 6.14
N HIS A 53 20.37 7.41 6.23
CA HIS A 53 19.46 6.84 5.24
C HIS A 53 18.03 7.35 5.43
N GLN A 54 17.23 7.31 4.36
CA GLN A 54 15.83 7.73 4.37
C GLN A 54 14.95 6.51 4.13
N ALA A 55 14.15 6.13 5.14
CA ALA A 55 13.22 5.01 5.06
C ALA A 55 11.80 5.54 4.79
N PHE A 56 11.12 4.98 3.79
CA PHE A 56 9.72 5.22 3.48
C PHE A 56 8.91 3.96 3.76
N ILE A 57 7.72 4.13 4.30
CA ILE A 57 6.68 3.12 4.26
C ILE A 57 6.01 3.19 2.89
N CYS A 58 5.78 2.04 2.22
CA CYS A 58 5.16 1.96 0.91
C CYS A 58 4.07 0.89 0.91
N THR A 59 2.82 1.26 1.19
CA THR A 59 1.75 0.33 1.55
C THR A 59 0.48 0.51 0.72
N GLY A 60 -0.30 -0.58 0.60
CA GLY A 60 -1.68 -0.52 0.11
C GLY A 60 -2.66 0.14 1.08
N ARG A 61 -2.32 0.29 2.36
CA ARG A 61 -3.20 0.90 3.36
C ARG A 61 -3.43 2.38 3.09
N PRO A 62 -4.65 2.92 3.36
CA PRO A 62 -4.88 4.36 3.40
C PRO A 62 -4.24 4.98 4.65
N LEU A 63 -3.99 6.29 4.65
CA LEU A 63 -3.28 6.99 5.72
C LEU A 63 -3.92 6.83 7.10
N TRP A 64 -5.26 6.80 7.19
CA TRP A 64 -5.97 6.64 8.45
C TRP A 64 -5.77 5.25 9.08
N LEU A 65 -5.39 4.24 8.27
CA LEU A 65 -5.16 2.86 8.72
C LEU A 65 -3.69 2.57 9.03
N ILE A 66 -2.81 3.57 8.94
CA ILE A 66 -1.40 3.46 9.34
C ILE A 66 -1.32 3.55 10.86
N ALA A 67 -1.03 2.41 11.50
CA ALA A 67 -0.94 2.30 12.95
C ALA A 67 0.13 3.26 13.54
N ASP A 68 -0.10 3.73 14.77
CA ASP A 68 0.85 4.60 15.48
C ASP A 68 2.23 3.93 15.66
N SER A 69 2.27 2.60 15.78
CA SER A 69 3.52 1.81 15.84
C SER A 69 4.36 1.91 14.57
N LEU A 70 3.74 2.01 13.40
CA LEU A 70 4.40 2.22 12.12
C LEU A 70 4.88 3.67 11.98
N ARG A 71 4.08 4.64 12.40
CA ARG A 71 4.47 6.05 12.46
C ARG A 71 5.61 6.30 13.43
N ALA A 72 5.67 5.51 14.53
CA ALA A 72 6.75 5.57 15.52
C ALA A 72 8.10 5.04 15.00
N LEU A 73 8.15 4.36 13.84
CA LEU A 73 9.40 4.08 13.14
C LEU A 73 10.10 5.36 12.63
N ASP A 74 9.39 6.49 12.66
CA ASP A 74 9.84 7.81 12.19
C ASP A 74 10.31 7.77 10.72
N PRO A 75 9.45 7.28 9.79
CA PRO A 75 9.80 7.22 8.38
C PRO A 75 9.95 8.63 7.80
N ALA A 76 10.81 8.80 6.79
CA ALA A 76 10.97 10.03 6.04
C ALA A 76 9.68 10.44 5.29
N GLY A 77 8.82 9.47 5.01
CA GLY A 77 7.51 9.67 4.43
C GLY A 77 6.74 8.35 4.25
N ILE A 78 5.52 8.46 3.77
CA ILE A 78 4.61 7.33 3.54
C ILE A 78 4.04 7.42 2.13
N VAL A 79 4.27 6.40 1.34
CA VAL A 79 3.56 6.11 0.10
C VAL A 79 2.38 5.21 0.48
N ALA A 80 1.18 5.74 0.45
CA ALA A 80 -0.05 5.06 0.85
C ALA A 80 -0.95 4.75 -0.35
N MET A 81 -2.02 3.96 -0.12
CA MET A 81 -3.01 3.57 -1.13
C MET A 81 -2.36 3.09 -2.43
N ALA A 82 -1.38 2.16 -2.30
CA ALA A 82 -0.66 1.56 -3.42
C ALA A 82 -0.05 2.58 -4.40
N GLY A 83 0.43 3.73 -3.90
CA GLY A 83 1.09 4.76 -4.70
C GLY A 83 0.25 6.01 -4.97
N ALA A 84 -1.06 5.96 -4.70
CA ALA A 84 -1.95 7.09 -4.96
C ALA A 84 -1.70 8.28 -4.03
N THR A 85 -1.11 8.06 -2.85
CA THR A 85 -0.86 9.13 -1.88
C THR A 85 0.60 9.16 -1.45
N LEU A 86 1.16 10.37 -1.37
CA LEU A 86 2.47 10.61 -0.75
C LEU A 86 2.31 11.58 0.43
N GLU A 87 2.64 11.11 1.63
CA GLU A 87 2.77 11.93 2.84
C GLU A 87 4.26 12.13 3.15
N VAL A 88 4.68 13.37 3.41
CA VAL A 88 6.02 13.70 3.89
C VAL A 88 5.90 14.70 5.05
N GLU A 89 6.64 14.47 6.12
CA GLU A 89 6.59 15.32 7.33
C GLU A 89 5.15 15.51 7.86
N GLY A 90 4.31 14.46 7.79
CA GLY A 90 2.91 14.49 8.25
C GLY A 90 1.98 15.34 7.37
N ARG A 91 2.37 15.67 6.14
CA ARG A 91 1.56 16.41 5.18
C ARG A 91 1.38 15.61 3.91
N VAL A 92 0.16 15.51 3.41
CA VAL A 92 -0.10 15.00 2.07
C VAL A 92 0.44 15.99 1.05
N VAL A 93 1.47 15.57 0.31
CA VAL A 93 2.13 16.38 -0.74
C VAL A 93 1.68 15.96 -2.14
N HIS A 94 1.08 14.80 -2.27
CA HIS A 94 0.45 14.31 -3.49
C HIS A 94 -0.69 13.35 -3.17
N GLU A 95 -1.79 13.44 -3.94
CA GLU A 95 -2.95 12.56 -3.83
C GLU A 95 -3.60 12.38 -5.20
N ASP A 96 -3.76 11.13 -5.64
CA ASP A 96 -4.55 10.76 -6.82
C ASP A 96 -5.88 10.18 -6.36
N CYS A 97 -6.95 10.63 -7.02
CA CYS A 97 -8.28 10.08 -6.84
C CYS A 97 -8.81 9.60 -8.19
N PHE A 98 -9.69 8.62 -8.17
CA PHE A 98 -10.49 8.32 -9.35
C PHE A 98 -11.34 9.52 -9.76
N GLY A 99 -11.68 9.64 -11.03
CA GLY A 99 -12.75 10.53 -11.47
C GLY A 99 -14.07 10.16 -10.78
N GLU A 100 -14.87 11.15 -10.38
CA GLU A 100 -16.15 10.90 -9.72
C GLU A 100 -17.08 10.04 -10.58
N ASP A 101 -17.12 10.29 -11.89
CA ASP A 101 -17.88 9.51 -12.87
C ASP A 101 -17.46 8.04 -12.94
N VAL A 102 -16.17 7.74 -12.76
CA VAL A 102 -15.64 6.37 -12.71
C VAL A 102 -16.14 5.65 -11.46
N ILE A 103 -16.10 6.33 -10.31
CA ILE A 103 -16.58 5.78 -9.04
C ILE A 103 -18.10 5.59 -9.03
N GLU A 104 -18.85 6.54 -9.57
CA GLU A 104 -20.31 6.43 -9.71
C GLU A 104 -20.70 5.25 -10.62
N GLU A 105 -20.01 5.07 -11.75
CA GLU A 105 -20.26 3.94 -12.65
C GLU A 105 -19.89 2.61 -12.01
N LEU A 106 -18.75 2.53 -11.30
CA LEU A 106 -18.36 1.33 -10.55
C LEU A 106 -19.42 0.99 -9.49
N ALA A 107 -19.83 1.96 -8.68
CA ALA A 107 -20.85 1.80 -7.65
C ALA A 107 -22.18 1.32 -8.24
N ARG A 108 -22.63 1.88 -9.38
CA ARG A 108 -23.82 1.46 -10.11
C ARG A 108 -23.74 -0.01 -10.57
N ARG A 109 -22.58 -0.42 -11.10
CA ARG A 109 -22.34 -1.82 -11.53
C ARG A 109 -22.40 -2.77 -10.33
N MET A 110 -21.80 -2.39 -9.22
CA MET A 110 -21.80 -3.17 -8.00
C MET A 110 -23.19 -3.33 -7.43
N ALA A 111 -23.97 -2.25 -7.36
CA ALA A 111 -25.35 -2.31 -6.93
C ALA A 111 -26.19 -3.23 -7.83
N ALA A 112 -26.04 -3.13 -9.15
CA ALA A 112 -26.75 -4.00 -10.10
C ALA A 112 -26.37 -5.48 -9.97
N ALA A 113 -25.13 -5.77 -9.57
CA ALA A 113 -24.63 -7.12 -9.36
C ALA A 113 -24.87 -7.64 -7.91
N GLY A 114 -25.37 -6.81 -6.99
CA GLY A 114 -25.50 -7.15 -5.56
C GLY A 114 -24.15 -7.51 -4.93
N ILE A 115 -23.16 -6.64 -5.12
CA ILE A 115 -21.77 -6.83 -4.67
C ILE A 115 -21.42 -5.73 -3.69
N GLU A 116 -20.73 -6.10 -2.62
CA GLU A 116 -20.04 -5.20 -1.70
C GLU A 116 -18.60 -4.96 -2.17
N ALA A 117 -18.08 -3.74 -1.98
CA ALA A 117 -16.66 -3.42 -2.05
C ALA A 117 -16.27 -2.32 -1.06
N PHE A 118 -14.97 -2.19 -0.86
CA PHE A 118 -14.39 -1.22 0.04
C PHE A 118 -13.79 -0.07 -0.77
N PHE A 119 -14.34 1.12 -0.60
CA PHE A 119 -13.86 2.35 -1.20
C PHE A 119 -13.00 3.08 -0.19
N GLU A 120 -11.75 3.27 -0.51
CA GLU A 120 -10.74 3.80 0.41
C GLU A 120 -10.38 5.24 0.06
N THR A 121 -10.49 6.11 1.07
CA THR A 121 -10.01 7.49 1.06
C THR A 121 -8.90 7.64 2.11
N ASN A 122 -8.18 8.75 2.13
CA ASN A 122 -7.14 8.98 3.14
C ASN A 122 -7.68 9.20 4.57
N VAL A 123 -8.99 9.36 4.75
CA VAL A 123 -9.61 9.66 6.05
C VAL A 123 -10.57 8.58 6.52
N ALA A 124 -11.07 7.72 5.63
CA ALA A 124 -12.01 6.65 5.96
C ALA A 124 -12.02 5.56 4.87
N THR A 125 -12.43 4.35 5.24
CA THR A 125 -12.86 3.31 4.30
C THR A 125 -14.37 3.16 4.39
N PHE A 126 -15.02 3.09 3.23
CA PHE A 126 -16.45 2.90 3.11
C PHE A 126 -16.74 1.53 2.51
N ALA A 127 -17.52 0.71 3.23
CA ALA A 127 -18.15 -0.46 2.63
C ALA A 127 -19.39 0.03 1.89
N LEU A 128 -19.34 0.00 0.55
CA LEU A 128 -20.51 0.31 -0.26
C LEU A 128 -21.36 -0.96 -0.36
N GLU A 129 -22.52 -0.94 0.30
CA GLU A 129 -23.46 -2.05 0.35
C GLU A 129 -24.70 -1.74 -0.47
N PRO A 130 -25.03 -2.57 -1.48
CA PRO A 130 -26.33 -2.49 -2.12
C PRO A 130 -27.44 -2.77 -1.12
N ALA A 131 -28.58 -2.11 -1.26
CA ALA A 131 -29.74 -2.32 -0.38
C ALA A 131 -30.11 -3.82 -0.31
N GLY A 132 -30.17 -4.38 0.90
CA GLY A 132 -30.54 -5.77 1.14
C GLY A 132 -29.38 -6.78 1.22
N VAL A 133 -28.12 -6.34 1.18
CA VAL A 133 -26.96 -7.16 1.50
C VAL A 133 -26.70 -7.07 3.01
N GLU A 134 -26.41 -8.22 3.66
CA GLU A 134 -26.01 -8.23 5.07
C GLU A 134 -24.61 -7.66 5.21
N GLN A 135 -24.39 -6.85 6.25
CA GLN A 135 -23.15 -6.10 6.48
C GLN A 135 -21.94 -7.00 6.72
N SER A 136 -20.88 -6.76 5.97
CA SER A 136 -19.53 -7.21 6.30
C SER A 136 -18.94 -6.33 7.40
N SER A 137 -18.59 -6.91 8.55
CA SER A 137 -18.02 -6.21 9.70
C SER A 137 -16.51 -6.10 9.62
N LEU A 138 -15.95 -5.30 8.69
CA LEU A 138 -14.55 -4.87 8.83
C LEU A 138 -14.46 -3.75 9.84
N ILE A 139 -13.65 -3.94 10.88
CA ILE A 139 -13.43 -2.93 11.94
C ILE A 139 -12.86 -1.65 11.30
N GLY A 140 -13.45 -0.51 11.66
CA GLY A 140 -12.99 0.80 11.17
C GLY A 140 -13.56 1.24 9.83
N THR A 141 -14.48 0.47 9.21
CA THR A 141 -15.19 0.89 8.00
C THR A 141 -16.53 1.52 8.33
N SER A 142 -16.89 2.54 7.56
CA SER A 142 -18.24 3.12 7.56
C SER A 142 -19.08 2.46 6.46
N VAL A 143 -20.33 2.15 6.74
CA VAL A 143 -21.24 1.65 5.70
C VAL A 143 -21.77 2.84 4.91
N ALA A 144 -21.75 2.73 3.58
CA ALA A 144 -22.37 3.68 2.66
C ALA A 144 -23.34 2.94 1.71
N HIS A 145 -24.44 3.59 1.37
CA HIS A 145 -25.42 3.06 0.39
C HIS A 145 -25.43 3.84 -0.90
N SER A 146 -24.62 4.89 -0.99
CA SER A 146 -24.43 5.72 -2.19
C SER A 146 -23.05 6.37 -2.18
N THR A 147 -22.60 6.84 -3.34
CA THR A 147 -21.36 7.61 -3.49
C THR A 147 -21.44 8.96 -2.77
N GLU A 148 -22.63 9.53 -2.62
CA GLU A 148 -22.84 10.79 -1.89
C GLU A 148 -22.51 10.65 -0.39
N GLU A 149 -22.80 9.49 0.21
CA GLU A 149 -22.48 9.20 1.61
C GLU A 149 -20.98 8.96 1.86
N MET A 150 -20.19 8.75 0.80
CA MET A 150 -18.74 8.60 0.87
C MET A 150 -17.99 9.93 0.75
N ARG A 151 -18.68 11.06 0.54
CA ARG A 151 -18.05 12.37 0.45
C ARG A 151 -17.52 12.81 1.83
N VAL A 152 -16.28 13.29 1.82
CA VAL A 152 -15.64 13.89 2.98
C VAL A 152 -15.40 15.36 2.67
N ASP A 153 -15.91 16.27 3.52
CA ASP A 153 -15.84 17.72 3.29
C ASP A 153 -16.33 18.16 1.89
N GLY A 154 -17.33 17.44 1.36
CA GLY A 154 -17.91 17.68 0.04
C GLY A 154 -17.12 17.10 -1.15
N SER A 155 -15.98 16.47 -0.89
CA SER A 155 -15.14 15.83 -1.91
C SER A 155 -15.32 14.31 -1.92
N LEU A 156 -15.41 13.70 -3.10
CA LEU A 156 -15.36 12.26 -3.33
C LEU A 156 -13.97 11.88 -3.84
N CYS A 157 -13.00 11.77 -2.94
CA CYS A 157 -11.64 11.39 -3.29
C CYS A 157 -11.36 9.94 -2.88
N VAL A 158 -11.74 9.00 -3.73
CA VAL A 158 -11.42 7.58 -3.60
C VAL A 158 -10.11 7.31 -4.31
N GLY A 159 -9.10 6.82 -3.58
CA GLY A 159 -7.77 6.49 -4.14
C GLY A 159 -7.58 5.00 -4.39
N LYS A 160 -8.41 4.14 -3.79
CA LYS A 160 -8.33 2.69 -3.98
C LYS A 160 -9.69 2.04 -3.74
N VAL A 161 -9.95 0.91 -4.43
CA VAL A 161 -11.11 0.06 -4.19
C VAL A 161 -10.67 -1.38 -3.98
N GLY A 162 -11.06 -1.96 -2.84
CA GLY A 162 -10.81 -3.36 -2.49
C GLY A 162 -12.04 -4.22 -2.77
N LEU A 163 -11.87 -5.37 -3.45
CA LEU A 163 -12.93 -6.35 -3.70
C LEU A 163 -12.37 -7.75 -3.89
N THR A 164 -13.25 -8.73 -4.03
CA THR A 164 -12.82 -10.11 -4.31
C THR A 164 -12.76 -10.43 -5.80
N ALA A 165 -11.98 -11.43 -6.21
CA ALA A 165 -11.91 -11.89 -7.60
C ALA A 165 -13.29 -12.31 -8.16
N PRO A 166 -14.14 -13.05 -7.44
CA PRO A 166 -15.51 -13.31 -7.89
C PRO A 166 -16.36 -12.05 -8.05
N SER A 167 -16.20 -11.05 -7.17
CA SER A 167 -16.87 -9.77 -7.26
C SER A 167 -16.42 -8.99 -8.49
N LEU A 168 -15.12 -8.93 -8.73
CA LEU A 168 -14.54 -8.28 -9.90
C LEU A 168 -15.09 -8.89 -11.21
N ALA A 169 -15.11 -10.22 -11.32
CA ALA A 169 -15.63 -10.91 -12.52
C ALA A 169 -17.09 -10.56 -12.82
N ARG A 170 -17.92 -10.28 -11.80
CA ARG A 170 -19.32 -9.89 -11.95
C ARG A 170 -19.48 -8.42 -12.36
N VAL A 171 -18.54 -7.57 -12.04
CA VAL A 171 -18.58 -6.11 -12.32
C VAL A 171 -17.96 -5.79 -13.68
N ALA A 172 -17.01 -6.58 -14.16
CA ALA A 172 -16.22 -6.30 -15.36
C ALA A 172 -17.07 -6.24 -16.65
N ASN A 173 -18.12 -7.07 -16.77
CA ASN A 173 -19.08 -7.09 -17.89
C ASN A 173 -18.48 -7.17 -19.31
N ASP A 174 -17.21 -7.54 -19.46
CA ASP A 174 -16.48 -7.68 -20.74
C ASP A 174 -16.52 -6.45 -21.68
N ASP A 175 -16.80 -5.25 -21.15
CA ASP A 175 -16.89 -4.00 -21.92
C ASP A 175 -15.60 -3.15 -21.86
N GLY A 176 -14.54 -3.71 -21.24
CA GLY A 176 -13.25 -3.06 -21.10
C GLY A 176 -13.20 -1.91 -20.08
N PHE A 177 -14.26 -1.72 -19.28
CA PHE A 177 -14.31 -0.65 -18.28
C PHE A 177 -13.22 -0.79 -17.24
N ILE A 178 -13.05 -1.99 -16.67
CA ILE A 178 -12.02 -2.23 -15.65
C ILE A 178 -10.62 -1.99 -16.22
N ASP A 179 -10.31 -2.56 -17.39
CA ASP A 179 -8.98 -2.44 -18.01
C ASP A 179 -8.64 -0.98 -18.39
N ARG A 180 -9.66 -0.19 -18.74
CA ARG A 180 -9.46 1.20 -19.17
C ARG A 180 -9.29 2.17 -18.02
N GLU A 181 -10.07 2.00 -16.94
CA GLU A 181 -10.15 2.99 -15.86
C GLU A 181 -9.31 2.63 -14.65
N PHE A 182 -8.92 1.35 -14.50
CA PHE A 182 -8.27 0.87 -13.27
C PHE A 182 -6.92 0.20 -13.55
N GLU A 183 -6.00 0.38 -12.63
CA GLU A 183 -4.87 -0.51 -12.44
C GLU A 183 -5.31 -1.62 -11.49
N LEU A 184 -5.23 -2.87 -11.97
CA LEU A 184 -5.67 -4.04 -11.21
C LEU A 184 -4.47 -4.75 -10.59
N CYS A 185 -4.50 -4.96 -9.28
CA CYS A 185 -3.50 -5.72 -8.57
C CYS A 185 -4.06 -6.95 -7.86
N ASN A 186 -3.29 -8.04 -7.87
CA ASN A 186 -3.53 -9.25 -7.10
C ASN A 186 -2.70 -9.20 -5.81
N THR A 187 -3.36 -9.07 -4.67
CA THR A 187 -2.71 -8.99 -3.35
C THR A 187 -2.68 -10.33 -2.60
N GLY A 188 -3.05 -11.39 -3.29
CA GLY A 188 -3.06 -12.76 -2.77
C GLY A 188 -4.47 -13.31 -2.52
N GLY A 189 -4.61 -14.63 -2.59
CA GLY A 189 -5.88 -15.32 -2.42
C GLY A 189 -6.97 -14.78 -3.35
N GLN A 190 -8.10 -14.43 -2.77
CA GLN A 190 -9.24 -13.84 -3.50
C GLN A 190 -9.21 -12.31 -3.56
N ASN A 191 -8.28 -11.64 -2.89
CA ASN A 191 -8.26 -10.19 -2.78
C ASN A 191 -7.74 -9.55 -4.08
N ARG A 192 -8.41 -8.47 -4.47
CA ARG A 192 -8.07 -7.62 -5.62
C ARG A 192 -8.14 -6.16 -5.19
N GLU A 193 -7.19 -5.39 -5.66
CA GLU A 193 -7.16 -3.94 -5.51
C GLU A 193 -7.27 -3.27 -6.87
N LEU A 194 -8.07 -2.22 -6.93
CA LEU A 194 -8.19 -1.32 -8.07
C LEU A 194 -7.65 0.04 -7.65
N SER A 195 -6.61 0.51 -8.32
CA SER A 195 -6.06 1.87 -8.20
C SER A 195 -6.41 2.69 -9.44
N PRO A 196 -6.30 4.02 -9.42
CA PRO A 196 -6.42 4.84 -10.62
C PRO A 196 -5.46 4.35 -11.71
N LYS A 197 -5.90 4.38 -12.96
CA LYS A 197 -5.12 3.83 -14.08
C LYS A 197 -3.71 4.41 -14.15
N GLY A 198 -2.71 3.54 -14.24
CA GLY A 198 -1.30 3.91 -14.26
C GLY A 198 -0.71 4.27 -12.89
N ILE A 199 -1.44 4.06 -11.80
CA ILE A 199 -0.96 4.31 -10.44
C ILE A 199 -0.72 2.97 -9.73
N ASP A 200 0.52 2.77 -9.30
CA ASP A 200 1.00 1.65 -8.50
C ASP A 200 2.06 2.11 -7.48
N LYS A 201 2.55 1.22 -6.65
CA LYS A 201 3.61 1.53 -5.67
C LYS A 201 4.89 2.08 -6.34
N GLY A 202 5.20 1.68 -7.57
CA GLY A 202 6.37 2.18 -8.31
C GLY A 202 6.23 3.65 -8.68
N VAL A 203 5.05 4.08 -9.09
CA VAL A 203 4.75 5.50 -9.32
C VAL A 203 4.89 6.30 -8.01
N GLY A 204 4.42 5.75 -6.88
CA GLY A 204 4.61 6.35 -5.57
C GLY A 204 6.07 6.50 -5.18
N VAL A 205 6.90 5.48 -5.44
CA VAL A 205 8.37 5.52 -5.26
C VAL A 205 9.00 6.62 -6.11
N ALA A 206 8.66 6.70 -7.39
CA ALA A 206 9.20 7.72 -8.28
C ALA A 206 8.85 9.13 -7.78
N ARG A 207 7.62 9.36 -7.28
CA ARG A 207 7.19 10.64 -6.69
C ARG A 207 7.96 10.99 -5.42
N ALA A 208 8.19 10.00 -4.54
CA ALA A 208 8.97 10.21 -3.33
C ALA A 208 10.42 10.60 -3.68
N LEU A 209 11.05 9.92 -4.64
CA LEU A 209 12.39 10.26 -5.12
C LEU A 209 12.45 11.66 -5.77
N ALA A 210 11.44 12.02 -6.57
CA ALA A 210 11.31 13.36 -7.16
C ALA A 210 11.16 14.43 -6.08
N TYR A 211 10.32 14.21 -5.07
CA TYR A 211 10.15 15.13 -3.95
C TYR A 211 11.45 15.38 -3.18
N LEU A 212 12.27 14.34 -3.02
CA LEU A 212 13.59 14.42 -2.38
C LEU A 212 14.67 15.00 -3.28
N GLY A 213 14.43 15.20 -4.59
CA GLY A 213 15.45 15.58 -5.58
C GLY A 213 16.51 14.48 -5.78
N ARG A 214 16.12 13.21 -5.64
CA ARG A 214 17.01 12.03 -5.68
C ARG A 214 16.80 11.15 -6.91
N GLU A 215 16.11 11.64 -7.93
CA GLU A 215 15.87 10.93 -9.19
C GLU A 215 17.18 10.57 -9.90
N GLY A 216 17.34 9.27 -10.20
CA GLY A 216 18.49 8.76 -10.96
C GLY A 216 19.86 8.84 -10.27
N ASN A 217 19.93 9.35 -9.04
CA ASN A 217 21.19 9.58 -8.31
C ASN A 217 21.17 9.03 -6.88
N ALA A 218 20.25 8.13 -6.56
CA ALA A 218 20.14 7.56 -5.23
C ALA A 218 20.36 6.06 -5.28
N ARG A 219 21.10 5.55 -4.31
CA ARG A 219 21.11 4.14 -3.96
C ARG A 219 19.75 3.82 -3.36
N THR A 220 18.92 3.02 -4.04
CA THR A 220 17.53 2.77 -3.67
C THR A 220 17.26 1.29 -3.44
N PHE A 221 16.45 1.00 -2.42
CA PHE A 221 16.05 -0.36 -2.04
C PHE A 221 14.53 -0.43 -1.89
N GLY A 222 13.93 -1.54 -2.34
CA GLY A 222 12.53 -1.86 -2.13
C GLY A 222 12.40 -3.21 -1.45
N PHE A 223 11.55 -3.31 -0.42
CA PHE A 223 11.30 -4.54 0.34
C PHE A 223 9.82 -4.88 0.23
N GLY A 224 9.50 -6.08 -0.26
CA GLY A 224 8.12 -6.49 -0.49
C GLY A 224 7.91 -7.99 -0.52
N ASP A 225 6.66 -8.42 -0.50
CA ASP A 225 6.29 -9.84 -0.46
C ASP A 225 5.15 -10.22 -1.42
N SER A 226 4.33 -9.28 -1.87
CA SER A 226 3.12 -9.56 -2.63
C SER A 226 3.06 -8.87 -4.01
N GLY A 227 2.04 -9.20 -4.81
CA GLY A 227 1.95 -8.75 -6.21
C GLY A 227 1.88 -7.23 -6.38
N ASN A 228 1.38 -6.46 -5.37
CA ASN A 228 1.34 -5.00 -5.43
C ASN A 228 2.72 -4.34 -5.22
N ASP A 229 3.74 -5.13 -4.79
CA ASP A 229 5.11 -4.64 -4.63
C ASP A 229 5.92 -4.68 -5.93
N LEU A 230 5.47 -5.40 -6.95
CA LEU A 230 6.20 -5.56 -8.20
C LEU A 230 6.57 -4.21 -8.84
N GLY A 231 5.65 -3.24 -8.81
CA GLY A 231 5.92 -1.88 -9.29
C GLY A 231 7.00 -1.18 -8.46
N MET A 232 6.94 -1.27 -7.13
CA MET A 232 7.97 -0.73 -6.22
C MET A 232 9.34 -1.36 -6.50
N LEU A 233 9.38 -2.70 -6.56
CA LEU A 233 10.63 -3.45 -6.80
C LEU A 233 11.24 -3.13 -8.16
N ALA A 234 10.44 -2.88 -9.19
CA ALA A 234 10.91 -2.46 -10.51
C ALA A 234 11.41 -0.99 -10.54
N ALA A 235 11.01 -0.15 -9.58
CA ALA A 235 11.34 1.27 -9.52
C ALA A 235 12.60 1.59 -8.69
N VAL A 236 13.21 0.60 -8.06
CA VAL A 236 14.41 0.75 -7.22
C VAL A 236 15.65 0.09 -7.86
N GLU A 237 16.84 0.45 -7.36
CA GLU A 237 18.11 -0.15 -7.81
C GLU A 237 18.30 -1.57 -7.28
N THR A 238 17.85 -1.85 -6.06
CA THR A 238 17.96 -3.15 -5.40
C THR A 238 16.60 -3.61 -4.90
N ALA A 239 16.08 -4.65 -5.52
CA ALA A 239 14.83 -5.29 -5.15
C ALA A 239 15.07 -6.42 -4.13
N VAL A 240 14.41 -6.35 -2.97
CA VAL A 240 14.50 -7.36 -1.91
C VAL A 240 13.15 -8.03 -1.70
N ALA A 241 13.07 -9.32 -1.94
CA ALA A 241 11.91 -10.14 -1.62
C ALA A 241 12.03 -10.74 -0.22
N MET A 242 10.94 -10.70 0.55
CA MET A 242 10.86 -11.39 1.85
C MET A 242 10.87 -12.90 1.68
N GLY A 243 11.32 -13.64 2.69
CA GLY A 243 11.33 -15.11 2.69
C GLY A 243 9.92 -15.72 2.52
N ASN A 244 8.89 -15.05 3.05
CA ASN A 244 7.48 -15.39 2.86
C ASN A 244 6.87 -14.89 1.54
N ALA A 245 7.64 -14.16 0.70
CA ALA A 245 7.10 -13.54 -0.51
C ALA A 245 6.56 -14.57 -1.52
N MET A 246 5.60 -14.11 -2.32
CA MET A 246 5.04 -14.84 -3.46
C MET A 246 6.16 -15.20 -4.45
N SER A 247 5.99 -16.32 -5.17
CA SER A 247 7.00 -16.81 -6.12
C SER A 247 7.34 -15.80 -7.22
N GLU A 248 6.36 -15.04 -7.69
CA GLU A 248 6.53 -14.00 -8.71
C GLU A 248 7.36 -12.81 -8.19
N VAL A 249 7.23 -12.46 -6.91
CA VAL A 249 8.03 -11.42 -6.26
C VAL A 249 9.48 -11.88 -6.10
N LYS A 250 9.68 -13.13 -5.64
CA LYS A 250 11.02 -13.74 -5.53
C LYS A 250 11.73 -13.85 -6.89
N ALA A 251 10.96 -14.04 -7.96
CA ALA A 251 11.52 -14.21 -9.30
C ALA A 251 12.12 -12.92 -9.89
N VAL A 252 11.69 -11.74 -9.42
CA VAL A 252 12.18 -10.44 -9.89
C VAL A 252 13.15 -9.76 -8.94
N ALA A 253 13.33 -10.31 -7.73
CA ALA A 253 14.19 -9.72 -6.70
C ALA A 253 15.67 -10.01 -6.96
N ASP A 254 16.53 -9.04 -6.63
CA ASP A 254 17.99 -9.18 -6.61
C ASP A 254 18.46 -10.00 -5.40
N TYR A 255 17.70 -9.95 -4.32
CA TYR A 255 17.99 -10.67 -3.09
C TYR A 255 16.70 -11.19 -2.42
N VAL A 256 16.73 -12.43 -1.98
CA VAL A 256 15.66 -13.01 -1.15
C VAL A 256 16.19 -13.12 0.27
N THR A 257 15.57 -12.39 1.20
CA THR A 257 15.95 -12.36 2.60
C THR A 257 15.19 -13.40 3.42
N ASP A 258 15.34 -13.35 4.74
CA ASP A 258 14.58 -14.19 5.67
C ASP A 258 13.08 -13.82 5.69
N ASP A 259 12.29 -14.69 6.29
CA ASP A 259 10.85 -14.48 6.51
C ASP A 259 10.60 -13.28 7.45
N VAL A 260 9.45 -12.63 7.29
CA VAL A 260 9.04 -11.52 8.17
C VAL A 260 9.01 -11.92 9.65
N ALA A 261 8.63 -13.17 9.97
CA ALA A 261 8.64 -13.70 11.33
C ALA A 261 10.07 -13.84 11.92
N HIS A 262 11.10 -13.73 11.10
CA HIS A 262 12.52 -13.79 11.48
C HIS A 262 13.25 -12.47 11.19
N ASP A 263 12.52 -11.35 11.20
CA ASP A 263 13.07 -10.01 10.96
C ASP A 263 13.88 -9.90 9.64
N GLY A 264 13.36 -10.49 8.56
CA GLY A 264 14.05 -10.56 7.26
C GLY A 264 14.47 -9.20 6.70
N THR A 265 13.73 -8.12 6.99
CA THR A 265 14.12 -6.76 6.63
C THR A 265 15.44 -6.36 7.28
N VAL A 266 15.64 -6.73 8.55
CA VAL A 266 16.88 -6.45 9.31
C VAL A 266 18.04 -7.26 8.75
N THR A 267 17.82 -8.56 8.44
CA THR A 267 18.81 -9.41 7.78
C THR A 267 19.30 -8.78 6.47
N ALA A 268 18.38 -8.31 5.62
CA ALA A 268 18.77 -7.66 4.37
C ALA A 268 19.51 -6.33 4.58
N MET A 269 19.04 -5.48 5.51
CA MET A 269 19.74 -4.23 5.83
C MET A 269 21.19 -4.47 6.28
N GLN A 270 21.43 -5.52 7.08
CA GLN A 270 22.78 -5.93 7.50
C GLN A 270 23.58 -6.48 6.32
N HIS A 271 22.97 -7.31 5.46
CA HIS A 271 23.63 -7.88 4.27
C HIS A 271 24.17 -6.79 3.34
N PHE A 272 23.42 -5.70 3.14
CA PHE A 272 23.81 -4.59 2.28
C PHE A 272 24.66 -3.51 2.99
N GLY A 273 24.96 -3.69 4.28
CA GLY A 273 25.76 -2.75 5.06
C GLY A 273 25.07 -1.39 5.25
N LEU A 274 23.74 -1.41 5.41
CA LEU A 274 22.94 -0.21 5.67
C LEU A 274 22.86 0.11 7.17
N ILE A 275 23.02 -0.94 8.01
CA ILE A 275 23.01 -0.83 9.48
C ILE A 275 24.08 -1.68 10.11
#